data_4cb42243ff7fdd9087552c484dec82b3
#
_entry.id   4cb42243ff7fdd9087552c484dec82b3
#
_cell.length_a   1.000
_cell.length_b   1.000
_cell.length_c   1.000
_cell.angle_alpha   90.00
_cell.angle_beta   90.00
_cell.angle_gamma   90.00
#
_symmetry.space_group_name_H-M   'P 1'
#
loop_
_entity.id
_entity.type
_entity.pdbx_description
1 polymer ?
#
loop_
_entity_poly.entity_id
_entity_poly.type
_entity_poly.pdbx_seq_one_letter_code
_entity_poly.pdbx_strand_id
1 'polypeptide(L)' 'MNRGTRDEVVAIINSRFEAIDASFSEGLRGELTMAIDLAGLTGAIDIPKQRSYTERLNRAIARNSEALLIALGRVA' A
#
# COMPACT_ATOMS: atom_id res chain seq x y z
N MET A 1 -12.66 18.27 3.15
CA MET A 1 -11.18 18.28 3.03
C MET A 1 -10.77 19.15 1.86
N ASN A 2 -9.80 20.01 2.03
CA ASN A 2 -9.36 20.89 0.96
C ASN A 2 -8.39 20.17 -0.01
N ARG A 3 -8.15 20.81 -1.15
CA ARG A 3 -7.32 20.21 -2.22
C ARG A 3 -5.88 19.96 -1.77
N GLY A 4 -5.27 20.87 -1.03
CA GLY A 4 -3.91 20.73 -0.54
C GLY A 4 -3.76 19.52 0.39
N THR A 5 -4.75 19.30 1.26
CA THR A 5 -4.76 18.14 2.16
C THR A 5 -4.91 16.83 1.39
N ARG A 6 -5.75 16.81 0.35
CA ARG A 6 -5.89 15.64 -0.52
C ARG A 6 -4.57 15.30 -1.20
N ASP A 7 -3.89 16.31 -1.74
CA ASP A 7 -2.62 16.11 -2.42
C ASP A 7 -1.56 15.58 -1.45
N GLU A 8 -1.54 16.06 -0.22
CA GLU A 8 -0.64 15.57 0.83
C GLU A 8 -0.93 14.11 1.18
N VAL A 9 -2.19 13.74 1.33
CA VAL A 9 -2.58 12.37 1.64
C VAL A 9 -2.16 11.43 0.51
N VAL A 10 -2.40 11.81 -0.74
CA VAL A 10 -2.00 11.02 -1.91
C VAL A 10 -0.48 10.89 -1.97
N ALA A 11 0.25 11.96 -1.70
CA ALA A 11 1.70 11.94 -1.69
C ALA A 11 2.24 10.99 -0.61
N ILE A 12 1.63 10.97 0.57
CA ILE A 12 2.01 10.05 1.65
C ILE A 12 1.79 8.60 1.21
N ILE A 13 0.63 8.29 0.63
CA ILE A 13 0.31 6.94 0.16
C ILE A 13 1.33 6.50 -0.91
N ASN A 14 1.62 7.35 -1.88
CA ASN A 14 2.58 7.04 -2.94
C ASN A 14 3.99 6.83 -2.37
N SER A 15 4.40 7.64 -1.40
CA SER A 15 5.69 7.50 -0.73
C SER A 15 5.80 6.15 -0.02
N ARG A 16 4.73 5.69 0.64
CA ARG A 16 4.72 4.39 1.31
C ARG A 16 4.73 3.24 0.32
N PHE A 17 4.08 3.39 -0.85
CA PHE A 17 4.18 2.39 -1.92
C PHE A 17 5.59 2.28 -2.45
N GLU A 18 6.28 3.40 -2.66
CA GLU A 18 7.69 3.37 -3.07
C GLU A 18 8.55 2.63 -2.04
N ALA A 19 8.31 2.87 -0.76
CA ALA A 19 9.05 2.22 0.31
C ALA A 19 8.80 0.70 0.33
N ILE A 20 7.55 0.27 0.19
CA ILE A 20 7.21 -1.16 0.22
C ILE A 20 7.71 -1.89 -1.04
N ASP A 21 7.73 -1.20 -2.19
CA ASP A 21 8.27 -1.76 -3.43
C ASP A 21 9.79 -1.94 -3.32
N ALA A 22 10.47 -1.05 -2.60
CA ALA A 22 11.91 -1.17 -2.37
C ALA A 22 12.24 -2.27 -1.37
N SER A 23 11.47 -2.37 -0.27
CA SER A 23 11.69 -3.37 0.77
C SER A 23 10.40 -3.60 1.55
N PHE A 24 9.81 -4.76 1.37
CA PHE A 24 8.56 -5.11 2.06
C PHE A 24 8.76 -5.21 3.56
N SER A 25 7.83 -4.63 4.33
CA SER A 25 7.76 -4.84 5.78
C SER A 25 6.31 -4.87 6.24
N GLU A 26 6.05 -5.59 7.33
CA GLU A 26 4.71 -5.65 7.92
C GLU A 26 4.27 -4.28 8.45
N GLY A 27 5.21 -3.47 8.93
CA GLY A 27 4.93 -2.11 9.35
C GLY A 27 4.42 -1.26 8.20
N LEU A 28 5.06 -1.31 7.05
CA LEU A 28 4.63 -0.59 5.84
C LEU A 28 3.27 -1.08 5.35
N ARG A 29 3.06 -2.40 5.38
CA ARG A 29 1.76 -2.98 5.01
C ARG A 29 0.65 -2.41 5.89
N GLY A 30 0.85 -2.38 7.21
CA GLY A 30 -0.12 -1.83 8.16
C GLY A 30 -0.34 -0.33 7.95
N GLU A 31 0.72 0.44 7.74
CA GLU A 31 0.63 1.87 7.46
C GLU A 31 -0.17 2.14 6.19
N LEU A 32 0.09 1.41 5.12
CA LEU A 32 -0.64 1.55 3.86
C LEU A 32 -2.10 1.18 4.00
N THR A 33 -2.40 0.07 4.67
CA THR A 33 -3.78 -0.35 4.91
C THR A 33 -4.56 0.74 5.63
N MET A 34 -4.00 1.28 6.71
CA MET A 34 -4.63 2.34 7.49
C MET A 34 -4.76 3.62 6.67
N ALA A 35 -3.72 4.02 5.95
CA ALA A 35 -3.73 5.25 5.17
C ALA A 35 -4.78 5.20 4.05
N ILE A 36 -4.91 4.07 3.37
CA ILE A 36 -5.90 3.88 2.31
C ILE A 36 -7.31 3.93 2.89
N ASP A 37 -7.54 3.24 4.01
CA ASP A 37 -8.85 3.22 4.66
C ASP A 37 -9.26 4.61 5.14
N LEU A 38 -8.37 5.33 5.79
CA LEU A 38 -8.64 6.69 6.25
C LEU A 38 -8.86 7.66 5.09
N ALA A 39 -8.09 7.53 4.02
CA ALA A 39 -8.23 8.36 2.85
C ALA A 39 -9.60 8.17 2.18
N GLY A 40 -10.07 6.92 2.10
CA GLY A 40 -11.40 6.62 1.58
C GLY A 40 -12.50 7.15 2.49
N LEU A 41 -12.35 6.97 3.81
CA LEU A 41 -13.34 7.39 4.80
C LEU A 41 -13.51 8.91 4.85
N THR A 42 -12.42 9.65 4.73
CA THR A 42 -12.43 11.11 4.79
C THR A 42 -12.76 11.76 3.44
N GLY A 43 -12.85 10.99 2.37
CA GLY A 43 -13.10 11.51 1.03
C GLY A 43 -11.87 12.11 0.35
N ALA A 44 -10.67 11.86 0.89
CA ALA A 44 -9.43 12.30 0.26
C ALA A 44 -9.18 11.59 -1.07
N ILE A 45 -9.65 10.36 -1.19
CA ILE A 45 -9.67 9.59 -2.43
C ILE A 45 -11.08 9.07 -2.68
N ASP A 46 -11.45 8.86 -3.94
CA ASP A 46 -12.75 8.28 -4.29
C ASP A 46 -12.70 6.74 -4.25
N ILE A 47 -13.86 6.11 -4.44
CA ILE A 47 -13.99 4.65 -4.38
C ILE A 47 -13.11 3.95 -5.43
N PRO A 48 -13.11 4.37 -6.71
CA PRO A 48 -12.22 3.76 -7.70
C PRO A 48 -10.74 3.86 -7.33
N LYS A 49 -10.32 5.01 -6.79
CA LYS A 49 -8.94 5.22 -6.37
C LYS A 49 -8.58 4.35 -5.17
N GLN A 50 -9.47 4.25 -4.19
CA GLN A 50 -9.29 3.39 -3.03
C GLN A 50 -9.12 1.93 -3.45
N ARG A 51 -9.97 1.48 -4.39
CA ARG A 51 -9.90 0.11 -4.92
C ARG A 51 -8.58 -0.12 -5.64
N SER A 52 -8.13 0.83 -6.44
CA SER A 52 -6.86 0.76 -7.16
C SER A 52 -5.67 0.61 -6.20
N TYR A 53 -5.64 1.40 -5.15
CA TYR A 53 -4.59 1.31 -4.14
C TYR A 53 -4.63 -0.02 -3.38
N THR A 54 -5.83 -0.49 -3.02
CA THR A 54 -6.00 -1.78 -2.34
C THR A 54 -5.48 -2.92 -3.20
N GLU A 55 -5.80 -2.92 -4.49
CA GLU A 55 -5.30 -3.93 -5.44
C GLU A 55 -3.78 -3.88 -5.57
N ARG A 56 -3.22 -2.68 -5.62
CA ARG A 56 -1.76 -2.49 -5.69
C ARG A 56 -1.07 -3.05 -4.45
N LEU A 57 -1.65 -2.78 -3.28
CA LEU A 57 -1.12 -3.31 -2.02
C LEU A 57 -1.20 -4.84 -1.98
N ASN A 58 -2.33 -5.40 -2.40
CA ASN A 58 -2.50 -6.86 -2.46
C ASN A 58 -1.47 -7.51 -3.39
N ARG A 59 -1.16 -6.87 -4.52
CA ARG A 59 -0.12 -7.37 -5.43
C ARG A 59 1.26 -7.34 -4.78
N ALA A 60 1.57 -6.30 -4.02
CA ALA A 60 2.85 -6.19 -3.30
C ALA A 60 2.97 -7.29 -2.25
N ILE A 61 1.90 -7.56 -1.50
CA ILE A 61 1.85 -8.63 -0.51
C ILE A 61 2.04 -10.00 -1.19
N ALA A 62 1.35 -10.23 -2.30
CA ALA A 62 1.45 -11.48 -3.04
C ALA A 62 2.87 -11.72 -3.55
N ARG A 63 3.52 -10.69 -4.11
CA ARG A 63 4.91 -10.78 -4.58
C ARG A 63 5.87 -11.14 -3.45
N ASN A 64 5.68 -10.55 -2.27
CA ASN A 64 6.51 -10.85 -1.11
C ASN A 64 6.31 -12.29 -0.63
N SER A 65 5.07 -12.76 -0.55
CA SER A 65 4.75 -14.13 -0.17
C SER A 65 5.34 -15.14 -1.15
N GLU A 66 5.24 -14.85 -2.45
CA GLU A 66 5.78 -15.70 -3.50
C GLU A 66 7.31 -15.79 -3.40
N ALA A 67 7.97 -14.65 -3.18
CA ALA A 67 9.42 -14.61 -3.00
C ALA A 67 9.87 -15.42 -1.78
N LEU A 68 9.13 -15.36 -0.68
CA LEU A 68 9.40 -16.14 0.52
C LEU A 68 9.24 -17.65 0.27
N LEU A 69 8.19 -18.04 -0.44
CA LEU A 69 7.96 -19.45 -0.78
C LEU A 69 9.08 -20.00 -1.66
N ILE A 70 9.53 -19.25 -2.64
CA ILE A 70 10.66 -19.63 -3.50
C ILE A 70 11.93 -19.78 -2.66
N ALA A 71 12.21 -18.84 -1.78
CA ALA A 71 13.39 -18.89 -0.92
C ALA A 71 13.37 -20.11 0.01
N LEU A 72 12.20 -20.40 0.60
CA LEU A 72 12.03 -21.59 1.47
C LEU A 72 12.18 -22.89 0.68
N GLY A 73 11.66 -22.93 -0.54
CA GLY A 73 11.81 -24.10 -1.40
C GLY A 73 13.26 -24.38 -1.77
N ARG A 74 14.10 -23.38 -1.89
CA ARG A 74 15.53 -23.54 -2.19
C ARG A 74 16.32 -24.05 -1.00
N VAL A 75 15.87 -23.77 0.20
CA VAL A 75 16.53 -24.18 1.43
C VAL A 75 16.24 -25.65 1.76
N ALA A 76 15.06 -26.08 1.37
CA ALA A 76 14.65 -27.46 1.55
C ALA A 76 15.31 -28.37 0.52
#